data_036caeecdd77a28ce400fdb4095b4c7a
#
_entry.id   036caeecdd77a28ce400fdb4095b4c7a
#
_cell.length_a   1.000
_cell.length_b   1.000
_cell.length_c   1.000
_cell.angle_alpha   90.00
_cell.angle_beta   90.00
_cell.angle_gamma   90.00
#
_symmetry.space_group_name_H-M   'P 1'
#
loop_
_entity.id
_entity.type
_entity.pdbx_description
1 polymer ?
#
loop_
_entity_poly.entity_id
_entity_poly.type
_entity_poly.pdbx_seq_one_letter_code
_entity_poly.pdbx_strand_id
1 'polypeptide(L)'
;MGLVNTKIILKNPRKPDLTPIEVDALADTGSVHLCIPEHLKIQLELEEIDKKDVTLADGSEKLVPYVGPIELKFKNRTGFCGALVMGDQALLGAIPMEDMDLVVIPKTREVAVNPLSPNIATSIAKKL
;
A
#
# COMPACT_ATOMS: atom_id res chain seq x y z
N MET A 1 -3.11 -18.78 -9.43
CA MET A 1 -3.58 -18.16 -8.20
C MET A 1 -4.49 -16.99 -8.54
N GLY A 2 -5.64 -16.89 -7.89
CA GLY A 2 -6.57 -15.79 -8.14
C GLY A 2 -6.05 -14.46 -7.62
N LEU A 3 -6.49 -13.37 -8.26
CA LEU A 3 -6.21 -12.03 -7.80
C LEU A 3 -7.05 -11.72 -6.57
N VAL A 4 -6.46 -11.01 -5.61
CA VAL A 4 -7.15 -10.59 -4.39
C VAL A 4 -7.21 -9.07 -4.40
N ASN A 5 -8.43 -8.54 -4.50
CA ASN A 5 -8.67 -7.10 -4.44
C ASN A 5 -9.27 -6.73 -3.09
N THR A 6 -8.96 -5.56 -2.62
CA THR A 6 -9.53 -5.02 -1.40
C THR A 6 -9.66 -3.51 -1.50
N LYS A 7 -10.53 -2.94 -0.67
CA LYS A 7 -10.68 -1.49 -0.60
C LYS A 7 -9.82 -0.94 0.53
N ILE A 8 -9.06 0.09 0.22
CA ILE A 8 -8.26 0.83 1.19
C ILE A 8 -8.54 2.32 1.04
N ILE A 9 -8.31 3.06 2.10
CA ILE A 9 -8.44 4.51 2.09
C ILE A 9 -7.05 5.12 2.14
N LEU A 10 -6.78 6.01 1.19
CA LEU A 10 -5.51 6.74 1.10
C LEU A 10 -5.72 8.18 1.51
N LYS A 11 -4.79 8.72 2.27
CA LYS A 11 -4.82 10.08 2.76
C LYS A 11 -3.43 10.70 2.70
N ASN A 12 -3.37 11.99 2.38
CA ASN A 12 -2.14 12.76 2.55
C ASN A 12 -2.13 13.39 3.96
N PRO A 13 -1.31 12.89 4.89
CA PRO A 13 -1.31 13.39 6.27
C PRO A 13 -0.78 14.81 6.40
N ARG A 14 -0.04 15.31 5.40
CA ARG A 14 0.45 16.70 5.38
C ARG A 14 -0.59 17.68 4.88
N LYS A 15 -1.65 17.19 4.26
CA LYS A 15 -2.73 18.03 3.72
C LYS A 15 -4.08 17.53 4.21
N PRO A 16 -4.39 17.76 5.49
CA PRO A 16 -5.60 17.21 6.11
C PRO A 16 -6.90 17.75 5.52
N ASP A 17 -6.83 18.88 4.80
CA ASP A 17 -8.00 19.44 4.12
C ASP A 17 -8.40 18.67 2.88
N LEU A 18 -7.51 17.87 2.31
CA LEU A 18 -7.84 17.02 1.18
C LEU A 18 -8.67 15.83 1.65
N THR A 19 -9.73 15.55 0.89
CA THR A 19 -10.59 14.40 1.17
C THR A 19 -9.83 13.10 0.97
N PRO A 20 -9.86 12.17 1.94
CA PRO A 20 -9.33 10.83 1.72
C PRO A 20 -10.02 10.13 0.57
N ILE A 21 -9.30 9.24 -0.10
CA ILE A 21 -9.81 8.54 -1.29
C ILE A 21 -9.89 7.06 -1.00
N GLU A 22 -11.06 6.46 -1.22
CA GLU A 22 -11.21 5.01 -1.21
C GLU A 22 -10.84 4.46 -2.58
N VAL A 23 -9.97 3.47 -2.61
CA VAL A 23 -9.51 2.86 -3.86
C VAL A 23 -9.58 1.34 -3.75
N ASP A 24 -9.78 0.70 -4.91
CA ASP A 24 -9.59 -0.74 -5.03
C ASP A 24 -8.10 -1.00 -5.25
N ALA A 25 -7.52 -1.85 -4.43
CA ALA A 25 -6.13 -2.21 -4.52
C ALA A 25 -5.98 -3.71 -4.74
N LEU A 26 -5.04 -4.08 -5.58
CA LEU A 26 -4.64 -5.47 -5.74
C LEU A 26 -3.64 -5.80 -4.64
N ALA A 27 -3.95 -6.80 -3.81
CA ALA A 27 -3.01 -7.28 -2.80
C ALA A 27 -2.02 -8.24 -3.43
N ASP A 28 -0.74 -7.92 -3.34
CA ASP A 28 0.33 -8.71 -3.94
C ASP A 28 1.57 -8.71 -3.03
N THR A 29 1.71 -9.78 -2.26
CA THR A 29 2.85 -9.94 -1.33
C THR A 29 4.18 -10.18 -2.04
N GLY A 30 4.15 -10.44 -3.35
CA GLY A 30 5.35 -10.51 -4.18
C GLY A 30 5.94 -9.16 -4.51
N SER A 31 5.18 -8.08 -4.30
CA SER A 31 5.65 -6.71 -4.44
C SER A 31 5.98 -6.13 -3.08
N VAL A 32 6.98 -5.23 -3.03
CA VAL A 32 7.47 -4.67 -1.76
C VAL A 32 6.63 -3.49 -1.33
N HIS A 33 6.44 -2.54 -2.23
CA HIS A 33 5.86 -1.23 -1.90
C HIS A 33 4.37 -1.13 -2.23
N LEU A 34 3.75 -0.08 -1.69
CA LEU A 34 2.51 0.42 -2.24
C LEU A 34 2.82 1.04 -3.59
N CYS A 35 2.03 0.70 -4.62
CA CYS A 35 2.11 1.34 -5.93
C CYS A 35 0.79 2.03 -6.21
N ILE A 36 0.84 3.23 -6.78
CA ILE A 36 -0.35 4.00 -7.12
C ILE A 36 -0.25 4.57 -8.53
N PRO A 37 -1.37 4.66 -9.27
CA PRO A 37 -1.38 5.37 -10.54
C PRO A 37 -1.10 6.86 -10.35
N GLU A 38 -0.64 7.50 -11.42
CA GLU A 38 -0.30 8.92 -11.38
C GLU A 38 -1.48 9.81 -10.96
N HIS A 39 -2.70 9.48 -11.39
CA HIS A 39 -3.86 10.31 -11.04
C HIS A 39 -4.11 10.37 -9.53
N LEU A 40 -3.76 9.32 -8.78
CA LEU A 40 -3.87 9.34 -7.32
C LEU A 40 -2.78 10.21 -6.69
N LYS A 41 -1.57 10.18 -7.23
CA LYS A 41 -0.51 11.09 -6.79
C LYS A 41 -0.94 12.54 -6.94
N ILE A 42 -1.53 12.88 -8.08
CA ILE A 42 -1.99 14.24 -8.37
C ILE A 42 -3.15 14.62 -7.45
N GLN A 43 -4.14 13.75 -7.33
CA GLN A 43 -5.35 14.02 -6.56
C GLN A 43 -5.05 14.21 -5.06
N LEU A 44 -4.11 13.46 -4.53
CA LEU A 44 -3.67 13.57 -3.13
C LEU A 44 -2.53 14.58 -2.95
N GLU A 45 -2.08 15.23 -4.02
CA GLU A 45 -1.00 16.23 -3.98
C GLU A 45 0.25 15.71 -3.28
N LEU A 46 0.62 14.48 -3.59
CA LEU A 46 1.79 13.84 -2.98
C LEU A 46 3.08 14.39 -3.59
N GLU A 47 4.09 14.57 -2.76
CA GLU A 47 5.37 15.06 -3.19
C GLU A 47 6.28 13.92 -3.61
N GLU A 48 7.02 14.13 -4.70
CA GLU A 48 8.09 13.23 -5.08
C GLU A 48 9.28 13.49 -4.15
N ILE A 49 9.67 12.46 -3.39
CA ILE A 49 10.78 12.56 -2.45
C ILE A 49 12.04 11.85 -2.94
N ASP A 50 11.91 10.97 -3.91
CA ASP A 50 13.01 10.22 -4.49
C ASP A 50 12.53 9.51 -5.76
N LYS A 51 13.44 8.79 -6.41
CA LYS A 51 13.14 7.86 -7.50
C LYS A 51 13.70 6.49 -7.16
N LYS A 52 13.04 5.45 -7.64
CA LYS A 52 13.52 4.09 -7.45
C LYS A 52 13.54 3.34 -8.77
N ASP A 53 14.55 2.49 -8.94
CA ASP A 53 14.56 1.52 -10.04
C ASP A 53 13.68 0.34 -9.65
N VAL A 54 12.73 0.02 -10.51
CA VAL A 54 11.83 -1.11 -10.32
C VAL A 54 12.13 -2.16 -11.38
N THR A 55 12.35 -3.38 -10.93
CA THR A 55 12.49 -4.52 -11.84
C THR A 55 11.09 -5.08 -12.11
N LEU A 56 10.70 -5.07 -13.38
CA LEU A 56 9.41 -5.58 -13.81
C LEU A 56 9.44 -7.09 -14.01
N ALA A 57 8.26 -7.69 -14.16
CA ALA A 57 8.13 -9.15 -14.29
C ALA A 57 8.91 -9.72 -15.50
N ASP A 58 9.10 -8.91 -16.56
CA ASP A 58 9.87 -9.31 -17.74
C ASP A 58 11.38 -9.12 -17.58
N GLY A 59 11.85 -8.71 -16.39
CA GLY A 59 13.25 -8.46 -16.09
C GLY A 59 13.75 -7.07 -16.48
N SER A 60 12.93 -6.25 -17.14
CA SER A 60 13.31 -4.89 -17.46
C SER A 60 13.28 -4.02 -16.21
N GLU A 61 14.05 -2.92 -16.25
CA GLU A 61 14.10 -1.95 -15.16
C GLU A 61 13.44 -0.65 -15.59
N LYS A 62 12.77 0.00 -14.66
CA LYS A 62 12.11 1.28 -14.88
C LYS A 62 12.35 2.19 -13.69
N LEU A 63 12.77 3.42 -13.96
CA LEU A 63 12.90 4.44 -12.93
C LEU A 63 11.54 5.09 -12.70
N VAL A 64 11.05 5.04 -11.47
CA VAL A 64 9.73 5.57 -11.13
C VAL A 64 9.80 6.53 -9.96
N PRO A 65 8.89 7.52 -9.88
CA PRO A 65 8.82 8.40 -8.71
C PRO A 65 8.46 7.64 -7.44
N TYR A 66 9.10 8.00 -6.35
CA TYR A 66 8.74 7.57 -5.01
C TYR A 66 8.18 8.76 -4.26
N VAL A 67 6.93 8.67 -3.87
CA VAL A 67 6.16 9.80 -3.33
C VAL A 67 5.65 9.50 -1.94
N GLY A 68 5.31 10.53 -1.19
CA GLY A 68 4.72 10.38 0.14
C GLY A 68 4.81 11.66 0.95
N PRO A 69 4.48 11.58 2.23
CA PRO A 69 3.99 10.40 2.94
C PRO A 69 2.54 10.08 2.63
N ILE A 70 2.16 8.81 2.82
CA ILE A 70 0.77 8.36 2.64
C ILE A 70 0.33 7.65 3.91
N GLU A 71 -0.87 8.00 4.38
CA GLU A 71 -1.55 7.29 5.44
C GLU A 71 -2.61 6.38 4.80
N LEU A 72 -2.60 5.11 5.20
CA LEU A 72 -3.55 4.11 4.72
C LEU A 72 -4.48 3.71 5.86
N LYS A 73 -5.74 3.44 5.51
CA LYS A 73 -6.72 2.87 6.43
C LYS A 73 -7.32 1.61 5.84
N PHE A 74 -7.38 0.59 6.66
CA PHE A 74 -8.09 -0.65 6.37
C PHE A 74 -8.74 -1.12 7.67
N LYS A 75 -10.08 -1.03 7.75
CA LYS A 75 -10.83 -1.37 8.97
C LYS A 75 -10.22 -0.65 10.19
N ASN A 76 -9.82 -1.39 11.23
CA ASN A 76 -9.22 -0.81 12.44
C ASN A 76 -7.69 -0.64 12.35
N ARG A 77 -7.13 -0.70 11.15
CA ARG A 77 -5.69 -0.59 10.91
C ARG A 77 -5.33 0.74 10.28
N THR A 78 -4.19 1.26 10.66
CA THR A 78 -3.58 2.43 10.04
C THR A 78 -2.18 2.08 9.60
N GLY A 79 -1.86 2.37 8.34
CA GLY A 79 -0.52 2.23 7.79
C GLY A 79 0.05 3.58 7.41
N PHE A 80 1.36 3.65 7.28
CA PHE A 80 2.08 4.86 6.92
C PHE A 80 3.29 4.49 6.08
N CYS A 81 3.34 4.96 4.84
CA CYS A 81 4.43 4.61 3.94
C CYS A 81 4.56 5.59 2.78
N GLY A 82 5.58 5.37 1.94
CA GLY A 82 5.66 5.97 0.64
C GLY A 82 5.04 5.06 -0.41
N ALA A 83 4.94 5.56 -1.64
CA ALA A 83 4.43 4.80 -2.76
C ALA A 83 5.25 5.00 -4.02
N LEU A 84 5.30 3.98 -4.84
CA LEU A 84 5.83 4.08 -6.20
C LEU A 84 4.69 4.52 -7.13
N VAL A 85 4.98 5.47 -8.01
CA VAL A 85 3.99 5.93 -8.99
C VAL A 85 4.18 5.11 -10.26
N MET A 86 3.30 4.14 -10.47
CA MET A 86 3.34 3.27 -11.63
C MET A 86 2.03 2.52 -11.80
N GLY A 87 1.78 2.05 -13.02
CA GLY A 87 0.62 1.24 -13.31
C GLY A 87 -0.68 2.03 -13.41
N ASP A 88 -1.78 1.31 -13.56
CA ASP A 88 -3.12 1.86 -13.72
C ASP A 88 -4.07 1.49 -12.58
N GLN A 89 -3.58 0.74 -11.61
CA GLN A 89 -4.34 0.30 -10.44
C GLN A 89 -3.45 0.38 -9.20
N ALA A 90 -4.05 0.68 -8.05
CA ALA A 90 -3.32 0.62 -6.79
C ALA A 90 -2.94 -0.83 -6.47
N LEU A 91 -1.72 -1.01 -5.97
CA LEU A 91 -1.19 -2.32 -5.61
C LEU A 91 -0.65 -2.23 -4.18
N LEU A 92 -1.16 -3.13 -3.34
CA LEU A 92 -0.80 -3.20 -1.93
C LEU A 92 0.28 -4.26 -1.74
N GLY A 93 1.53 -3.81 -1.58
CA GLY A 93 2.67 -4.70 -1.41
C GLY A 93 2.92 -5.10 0.03
N ALA A 94 4.05 -5.78 0.26
CA ALA A 94 4.37 -6.38 1.56
C ALA A 94 4.56 -5.35 2.66
N ILE A 95 5.22 -4.22 2.38
CA ILE A 95 5.49 -3.21 3.42
C ILE A 95 4.19 -2.70 4.06
N PRO A 96 3.22 -2.16 3.30
CA PRO A 96 1.99 -1.71 3.94
C PRO A 96 1.17 -2.84 4.56
N MET A 97 1.21 -4.04 3.99
CA MET A 97 0.49 -5.17 4.58
C MET A 97 1.08 -5.60 5.92
N GLU A 98 2.41 -5.62 6.02
CA GLU A 98 3.08 -5.93 7.30
C GLU A 98 2.86 -4.82 8.33
N ASP A 99 2.94 -3.57 7.91
CA ASP A 99 2.73 -2.42 8.79
C ASP A 99 1.33 -2.44 9.42
N MET A 100 0.33 -2.80 8.64
CA MET A 100 -1.05 -2.88 9.11
C MET A 100 -1.41 -4.26 9.69
N ASP A 101 -0.47 -5.20 9.68
CA ASP A 101 -0.68 -6.56 10.19
C ASP A 101 -1.92 -7.21 9.54
N LEU A 102 -1.88 -7.28 8.21
CA LEU A 102 -2.93 -7.87 7.40
C LEU A 102 -2.53 -9.24 6.89
N VAL A 103 -3.52 -10.06 6.61
CA VAL A 103 -3.33 -11.38 6.00
C VAL A 103 -4.14 -11.46 4.72
N VAL A 104 -3.65 -12.27 3.77
CA VAL A 104 -4.40 -12.62 2.56
C VAL A 104 -4.94 -14.01 2.75
N ILE A 105 -6.23 -14.18 2.50
CA ILE A 105 -6.91 -15.47 2.55
C ILE A 105 -7.21 -15.89 1.11
N PRO A 106 -6.37 -16.73 0.49
CA PRO A 106 -6.53 -17.04 -0.94
C PRO A 106 -7.83 -17.75 -1.27
N LYS A 107 -8.31 -18.59 -0.36
CA LYS A 107 -9.51 -19.40 -0.56
C LYS A 107 -10.76 -18.53 -0.76
N THR A 108 -10.89 -17.46 0.02
CA THR A 108 -12.02 -16.54 -0.07
C THR A 108 -11.69 -15.30 -0.89
N ARG A 109 -10.42 -15.15 -1.31
CA ARG A 109 -9.92 -13.98 -2.04
C ARG A 109 -10.14 -12.68 -1.25
N GLU A 110 -9.81 -12.74 0.03
CA GLU A 110 -9.99 -11.59 0.93
C GLU A 110 -8.67 -11.17 1.55
N VAL A 111 -8.56 -9.88 1.80
CA VAL A 111 -7.59 -9.31 2.73
C VAL A 111 -8.33 -9.11 4.05
N ALA A 112 -7.71 -9.53 5.14
CA ALA A 112 -8.31 -9.42 6.46
C ALA A 112 -7.29 -8.93 7.48
N VAL A 113 -7.80 -8.36 8.56
CA VAL A 113 -7.02 -8.11 9.76
C VAL A 113 -6.53 -9.47 10.29
N ASN A 114 -5.27 -9.53 10.72
CA ASN A 114 -4.72 -10.77 11.27
C ASN A 114 -5.59 -11.26 12.42
N PRO A 115 -6.18 -12.46 12.33
CA PRO A 115 -7.10 -12.96 13.36
C PRO A 115 -6.43 -13.24 14.70
N LEU A 116 -5.09 -13.37 14.71
CA LEU A 116 -4.32 -13.52 15.96
C LEU A 116 -4.14 -12.19 16.69
N SER A 117 -4.40 -11.08 16.04
CA SER A 117 -4.31 -9.72 16.60
C SER A 117 -5.49 -8.88 16.12
N PRO A 118 -6.71 -9.19 16.59
CA PRO A 118 -7.91 -8.60 16.00
C PRO A 118 -8.14 -7.13 16.37
N ASN A 119 -7.56 -6.66 17.46
CA ASN A 119 -7.86 -5.33 18.00
C ASN A 119 -6.78 -4.30 17.71
N ILE A 120 -5.52 -4.71 17.73
CA ILE A 120 -4.36 -3.84 17.51
C ILE A 120 -3.34 -4.59 16.66
N ALA A 121 -2.78 -3.90 15.67
CA ALA A 121 -1.72 -4.48 14.85
C ALA A 121 -0.52 -4.90 15.72
N THR A 122 0.05 -6.06 15.42
CA THR A 122 1.27 -6.55 16.06
C THR A 122 2.44 -6.38 15.11
N SER A 123 3.59 -6.12 15.68
CA SER A 123 4.83 -6.00 14.94
C SER A 123 5.92 -6.77 15.67
N ILE A 124 6.89 -7.26 14.91
CA ILE A 124 8.04 -7.95 15.48
C ILE A 124 9.20 -6.98 15.51
N ALA A 125 9.76 -6.76 16.68
CA ALA A 125 10.95 -5.96 16.86
C ALA A 125 12.04 -6.81 17.51
N LYS A 126 13.24 -6.74 16.93
CA LYS A 126 14.37 -7.46 17.49
C LYS A 126 14.84 -6.75 18.75
N LYS A 127 15.00 -7.51 19.84
CA LYS A 127 15.54 -6.97 21.08
C LYS A 127 17.01 -6.62 20.90
N LEU A 128 17.36 -5.42 21.25
CA LEU A 128 18.73 -4.91 21.22
C LEU A 128 19.43 -5.09 22.55
#